data_151ee9b4b2d8a2fb2ba7bda53477d8ea
#
_entry.id   151ee9b4b2d8a2fb2ba7bda53477d8ea
#
_cell.length_a   1.000
_cell.length_b   1.000
_cell.length_c   1.000
_cell.angle_alpha   90.00
_cell.angle_beta   90.00
_cell.angle_gamma   90.00
#
_symmetry.space_group_name_H-M   'P 1'
#
loop_
_entity.id
_entity.type
_entity.pdbx_description
1 polymer ?
#
loop_
_entity_poly.entity_id
_entity_poly.type
_entity_poly.pdbx_seq_one_letter_code
_entity_poly.pdbx_strand_id
1 'polypeptide(L)'
;MVTYTHFGKQPDVLKHLVLCEVLQIEKPQIYVETNSACAIYTMTHTPEQEYGIYHFLNEANKDATLKNSLYYQLESESMANGNYLGSPALAMKVLNNDVKGCLFFDLEKEALENIESFTRHQAVAPPIRTFNCDSIDGVLKLLPSLPKSTLLHIDPYEIDKPNSNENTYLDVLI
;
A
#
# COMPACT_ATOMS: atom_id res chain seq x y z
N MET A 1 8.95 -16.78 6.57
CA MET A 1 9.71 -15.49 6.73
C MET A 1 9.46 -14.72 5.45
N VAL A 2 8.77 -13.60 5.51
CA VAL A 2 8.37 -12.83 4.32
C VAL A 2 9.60 -12.40 3.55
N THR A 3 9.62 -12.68 2.24
CA THR A 3 10.79 -12.51 1.37
C THR A 3 10.91 -11.08 0.80
N TYR A 4 9.98 -10.17 1.16
CA TYR A 4 10.04 -8.77 0.71
C TYR A 4 11.13 -8.01 1.48
N THR A 5 12.33 -7.96 0.90
CA THR A 5 13.50 -7.28 1.50
C THR A 5 13.74 -5.89 0.90
N HIS A 6 13.06 -5.57 -0.19
CA HIS A 6 13.22 -4.32 -0.92
C HIS A 6 12.05 -3.38 -0.64
N PHE A 7 12.20 -2.52 0.37
CA PHE A 7 11.19 -1.54 0.78
C PHE A 7 11.88 -0.26 1.31
N GLY A 8 11.14 0.84 1.32
CA GLY A 8 11.63 2.13 1.81
C GLY A 8 12.64 2.81 0.88
N LYS A 9 12.70 2.42 -0.40
CA LYS A 9 13.53 3.05 -1.44
C LYS A 9 12.92 4.36 -1.90
N GLN A 10 13.67 5.15 -2.67
CA GLN A 10 13.15 6.38 -3.29
C GLN A 10 11.85 6.20 -4.07
N PRO A 11 11.69 5.18 -4.95
CA PRO A 11 10.42 4.95 -5.64
C PRO A 11 9.25 4.69 -4.68
N ASP A 12 9.47 3.92 -3.61
CA ASP A 12 8.43 3.63 -2.62
C ASP A 12 8.00 4.90 -1.89
N VAL A 13 8.95 5.73 -1.47
CA VAL A 13 8.68 7.02 -0.83
C VAL A 13 7.80 7.90 -1.72
N LEU A 14 8.14 8.02 -3.01
CA LEU A 14 7.37 8.83 -3.95
C LEU A 14 5.96 8.26 -4.15
N LYS A 15 5.85 6.95 -4.40
CA LYS A 15 4.56 6.28 -4.61
C LYS A 15 3.65 6.42 -3.38
N HIS A 16 4.19 6.18 -2.20
CA HIS A 16 3.43 6.25 -0.95
C HIS A 16 3.03 7.67 -0.56
N LEU A 17 3.88 8.66 -0.81
CA LEU A 17 3.52 10.07 -0.64
C LEU A 17 2.32 10.43 -1.52
N VAL A 18 2.39 10.09 -2.82
CA VAL A 18 1.29 10.33 -3.77
C VAL A 18 0.03 9.55 -3.38
N LEU A 19 0.18 8.28 -2.97
CA LEU A 19 -0.94 7.45 -2.53
C LEU A 19 -1.69 8.10 -1.36
N CYS A 20 -0.97 8.57 -0.33
CA CYS A 20 -1.59 9.23 0.81
C CYS A 20 -2.38 10.48 0.41
N GLU A 21 -1.83 11.31 -0.49
CA GLU A 21 -2.52 12.51 -0.99
C GLU A 21 -3.77 12.15 -1.81
N VAL A 22 -3.67 11.18 -2.73
CA VAL A 22 -4.81 10.71 -3.53
C VAL A 22 -5.91 10.16 -2.64
N LEU A 23 -5.59 9.35 -1.64
CA LEU A 23 -6.60 8.78 -0.73
C LEU A 23 -7.32 9.84 0.10
N GLN A 24 -6.63 10.92 0.52
CA GLN A 24 -7.23 12.04 1.23
C GLN A 24 -8.20 12.84 0.35
N ILE A 25 -7.89 12.98 -0.94
CA ILE A 25 -8.69 13.74 -1.90
C ILE A 25 -9.91 12.91 -2.35
N GLU A 26 -9.68 11.68 -2.79
CA GLU A 26 -10.69 10.85 -3.44
C GLU A 26 -11.68 10.20 -2.47
N LYS A 27 -11.25 9.87 -1.25
CA LYS A 27 -12.07 9.23 -0.20
C LYS A 27 -12.95 8.11 -0.75
N PRO A 28 -12.38 7.08 -1.37
CA PRO A 28 -13.14 6.04 -2.05
C PRO A 28 -14.04 5.27 -1.08
N GLN A 29 -15.16 4.73 -1.59
CA GLN A 29 -15.97 3.79 -0.80
C GLN A 29 -15.30 2.43 -0.64
N ILE A 30 -14.57 1.99 -1.66
CA ILE A 30 -13.77 0.76 -1.64
C ILE A 30 -12.37 1.09 -2.13
N TYR A 31 -11.38 0.58 -1.42
CA TYR A 31 -9.99 0.59 -1.85
C TYR A 31 -9.60 -0.83 -2.28
N VAL A 32 -8.99 -0.96 -3.44
CA VAL A 32 -8.49 -2.23 -3.98
C VAL A 32 -7.01 -2.07 -4.29
N GLU A 33 -6.20 -2.99 -3.83
CA GLU A 33 -4.75 -2.99 -4.11
C GLU A 33 -4.31 -4.34 -4.68
N THR A 34 -3.67 -4.27 -5.84
CA THR A 34 -2.96 -5.39 -6.45
C THR A 34 -1.53 -5.44 -5.90
N ASN A 35 -0.91 -6.60 -5.86
CA ASN A 35 0.50 -6.72 -5.44
C ASN A 35 0.77 -6.04 -4.08
N SER A 36 -0.09 -6.32 -3.09
CA SER A 36 -0.15 -5.55 -1.84
C SER A 36 1.10 -5.63 -0.98
N ALA A 37 1.88 -6.71 -1.10
CA ALA A 37 3.02 -7.01 -0.23
C ALA A 37 2.64 -6.91 1.26
N CYS A 38 3.51 -6.42 2.14
CA CYS A 38 3.27 -6.36 3.58
C CYS A 38 2.75 -4.98 4.02
N ALA A 39 1.91 -4.97 5.06
CA ALA A 39 1.48 -3.73 5.71
C ALA A 39 2.60 -3.08 6.54
N ILE A 40 3.46 -3.90 7.17
CA ILE A 40 4.52 -3.39 8.05
C ILE A 40 5.81 -4.17 7.85
N TYR A 41 6.93 -3.46 7.89
CA TYR A 41 8.29 -3.99 7.76
C TYR A 41 9.16 -3.50 8.90
N THR A 42 10.06 -4.36 9.38
CA THR A 42 11.10 -3.95 10.34
C THR A 42 12.27 -3.33 9.58
N MET A 43 12.71 -2.16 10.01
CA MET A 43 13.80 -1.43 9.38
C MET A 43 15.15 -2.12 9.57
N THR A 44 15.99 -2.06 8.55
CA THR A 44 17.29 -2.78 8.50
C THR A 44 18.47 -1.91 8.10
N HIS A 45 18.30 -0.61 7.86
CA HIS A 45 19.37 0.33 7.48
C HIS A 45 20.18 -0.11 6.24
N THR A 46 19.50 -0.52 5.17
CA THR A 46 20.18 -0.79 3.90
C THR A 46 20.54 0.53 3.19
N PRO A 47 21.55 0.53 2.27
CA PRO A 47 21.86 1.72 1.48
C PRO A 47 20.64 2.27 0.72
N GLU A 48 19.75 1.40 0.23
CA GLU A 48 18.52 1.82 -0.46
C GLU A 48 17.58 2.58 0.48
N GLN A 49 17.45 2.14 1.74
CA GLN A 49 16.64 2.81 2.76
C GLN A 49 17.28 4.14 3.20
N GLU A 50 18.60 4.19 3.31
CA GLU A 50 19.32 5.43 3.66
C GLU A 50 19.08 6.54 2.62
N TYR A 51 19.11 6.22 1.32
CA TYR A 51 18.79 7.15 0.24
C TYR A 51 17.28 7.31 -0.01
N GLY A 52 16.45 6.45 0.55
CA GLY A 52 14.99 6.48 0.48
C GLY A 52 14.37 7.15 1.69
N ILE A 53 13.73 6.34 2.54
CA ILE A 53 12.90 6.85 3.66
C ILE A 53 13.70 7.67 4.68
N TYR A 54 14.93 7.29 5.03
CA TYR A 54 15.73 8.07 6.00
C TYR A 54 16.09 9.44 5.46
N HIS A 55 16.51 9.51 4.19
CA HIS A 55 16.77 10.79 3.51
C HIS A 55 15.50 11.64 3.43
N PHE A 56 14.37 11.05 3.02
CA PHE A 56 13.10 11.77 2.95
C PHE A 56 12.70 12.38 4.30
N LEU A 57 12.74 11.61 5.38
CA LEU A 57 12.36 12.11 6.71
C LEU A 57 13.27 13.24 7.18
N ASN A 58 14.58 13.15 6.89
CA ASN A 58 15.53 14.19 7.23
C ASN A 58 15.27 15.49 6.46
N GLU A 59 15.03 15.40 5.15
CA GLU A 59 14.78 16.58 4.31
C GLU A 59 13.38 17.18 4.57
N ALA A 60 12.37 16.34 4.75
CA ALA A 60 11.02 16.78 5.05
C ALA A 60 10.94 17.59 6.37
N ASN A 61 11.80 17.31 7.33
CA ASN A 61 11.90 18.12 8.55
C ASN A 61 12.27 19.60 8.29
N LYS A 62 12.88 19.88 7.14
CA LYS A 62 13.33 21.23 6.74
C LYS A 62 12.32 21.94 5.85
N ASP A 63 11.31 21.23 5.35
CA ASP A 63 10.26 21.72 4.46
C ASP A 63 8.89 21.61 5.12
N ALA A 64 8.21 22.73 5.33
CA ALA A 64 6.94 22.77 6.04
C ALA A 64 5.82 22.02 5.28
N THR A 65 5.85 22.00 3.94
CA THR A 65 4.84 21.30 3.13
C THR A 65 4.99 19.79 3.28
N LEU A 66 6.22 19.28 3.11
CA LEU A 66 6.51 17.85 3.27
C LEU A 66 6.27 17.38 4.70
N LYS A 67 6.68 18.18 5.70
CA LYS A 67 6.48 17.87 7.12
C LYS A 67 4.99 17.79 7.51
N ASN A 68 4.15 18.56 6.86
CA ASN A 68 2.70 18.55 7.09
C ASN A 68 1.97 17.47 6.26
N SER A 69 2.65 16.77 5.36
CA SER A 69 2.04 15.65 4.62
C SER A 69 1.67 14.52 5.58
N LEU A 70 0.54 13.87 5.31
CA LEU A 70 0.10 12.74 6.11
C LEU A 70 1.09 11.57 6.04
N TYR A 71 1.71 11.34 4.88
CA TYR A 71 2.75 10.33 4.71
C TYR A 71 3.92 10.55 5.69
N TYR A 72 4.45 11.78 5.76
CA TYR A 72 5.52 12.11 6.71
C TYR A 72 5.11 11.83 8.15
N GLN A 73 3.90 12.23 8.56
CA GLN A 73 3.42 12.05 9.93
C GLN A 73 3.31 10.56 10.28
N LEU A 74 2.71 9.75 9.40
CA LEU A 74 2.54 8.33 9.60
C LEU A 74 3.88 7.58 9.65
N GLU A 75 4.78 7.88 8.71
CA GLU A 75 6.10 7.24 8.69
C GLU A 75 7.00 7.68 9.86
N SER A 76 6.98 8.95 10.23
CA SER A 76 7.75 9.41 11.39
C SER A 76 7.34 8.69 12.67
N GLU A 77 6.04 8.47 12.89
CA GLU A 77 5.52 7.70 14.02
C GLU A 77 5.95 6.23 13.95
N SER A 78 5.83 5.61 12.79
CA SER A 78 6.19 4.21 12.58
C SER A 78 7.69 3.96 12.74
N MET A 79 8.50 4.83 12.16
CA MET A 79 9.97 4.78 12.22
C MET A 79 10.50 4.97 13.64
N ALA A 80 9.82 5.75 14.48
CA ALA A 80 10.19 5.86 15.91
C ALA A 80 10.08 4.51 16.65
N ASN A 81 9.30 3.57 16.10
CA ASN A 81 9.16 2.20 16.60
C ASN A 81 9.97 1.18 15.78
N GLY A 82 10.87 1.63 14.91
CA GLY A 82 11.72 0.78 14.08
C GLY A 82 11.00 0.09 12.92
N ASN A 83 9.85 0.60 12.50
CA ASN A 83 9.03 0.02 11.44
C ASN A 83 8.81 0.99 10.28
N TYR A 84 8.59 0.43 9.09
CA TYR A 84 8.18 1.12 7.87
C TYR A 84 6.78 0.64 7.46
N LEU A 85 5.92 1.55 7.05
CA LEU A 85 4.57 1.23 6.60
C LEU A 85 4.57 0.94 5.09
N GLY A 86 4.04 -0.22 4.72
CA GLY A 86 3.70 -0.49 3.33
C GLY A 86 2.40 0.19 2.92
N SER A 87 2.14 0.20 1.61
CA SER A 87 0.91 0.78 1.03
C SER A 87 -0.38 0.29 1.69
N PRO A 88 -0.55 -1.02 2.06
CA PRO A 88 -1.77 -1.45 2.76
C PRO A 88 -1.96 -0.76 4.12
N ALA A 89 -0.90 -0.60 4.90
CA ALA A 89 -0.99 0.07 6.20
C ALA A 89 -1.29 1.56 6.05
N LEU A 90 -0.63 2.23 5.08
CA LEU A 90 -0.89 3.63 4.76
C LEU A 90 -2.35 3.82 4.34
N ALA A 91 -2.85 2.99 3.41
CA ALA A 91 -4.23 3.07 2.96
C ALA A 91 -5.23 2.89 4.12
N MET A 92 -5.02 1.88 4.98
CA MET A 92 -5.88 1.65 6.15
C MET A 92 -5.83 2.82 7.14
N LYS A 93 -4.67 3.41 7.39
CA LYS A 93 -4.52 4.55 8.32
C LYS A 93 -5.14 5.84 7.76
N VAL A 94 -4.98 6.09 6.45
CA VAL A 94 -5.56 7.27 5.79
C VAL A 94 -7.07 7.18 5.70
N LEU A 95 -7.60 6.03 5.26
CA LEU A 95 -9.04 5.84 5.03
C LEU A 95 -9.82 5.55 6.31
N ASN A 96 -9.15 4.94 7.28
CA ASN A 96 -9.73 4.65 8.58
C ASN A 96 -11.12 3.97 8.44
N ASN A 97 -12.12 4.38 9.24
CA ASN A 97 -13.50 3.85 9.18
C ASN A 97 -14.38 4.53 8.13
N ASP A 98 -13.84 5.47 7.36
CA ASP A 98 -14.62 6.21 6.35
C ASP A 98 -14.83 5.40 5.07
N VAL A 99 -14.08 4.31 4.89
CA VAL A 99 -14.18 3.38 3.75
C VAL A 99 -15.03 2.16 4.13
N LYS A 100 -15.82 1.64 3.18
CA LYS A 100 -16.61 0.41 3.38
C LYS A 100 -15.77 -0.86 3.39
N GLY A 101 -14.58 -0.83 2.82
CA GLY A 101 -13.64 -1.92 2.86
C GLY A 101 -12.39 -1.71 2.01
N CYS A 102 -11.33 -2.42 2.41
CA CYS A 102 -10.09 -2.52 1.66
C CYS A 102 -9.90 -3.98 1.20
N LEU A 103 -9.56 -4.15 -0.06
CA LEU A 103 -9.37 -5.45 -0.71
C LEU A 103 -7.92 -5.55 -1.15
N PHE A 104 -7.22 -6.55 -0.63
CA PHE A 104 -5.79 -6.73 -0.85
C PHE A 104 -5.51 -8.04 -1.57
N PHE A 105 -4.75 -7.98 -2.66
CA PHE A 105 -4.36 -9.14 -3.46
C PHE A 105 -2.85 -9.34 -3.41
N ASP A 106 -2.43 -10.56 -3.18
CA ASP A 106 -1.02 -10.96 -3.31
C ASP A 106 -0.92 -12.48 -3.57
N LEU A 107 0.12 -12.89 -4.27
CA LEU A 107 0.47 -14.30 -4.45
C LEU A 107 1.14 -14.89 -3.20
N GLU A 108 1.80 -14.03 -2.42
CA GLU A 108 2.50 -14.41 -1.20
C GLU A 108 1.55 -14.41 0.01
N LYS A 109 1.15 -15.59 0.45
CA LYS A 109 0.25 -15.76 1.59
C LYS A 109 0.76 -15.09 2.86
N GLU A 110 2.07 -15.14 3.11
CA GLU A 110 2.70 -14.52 4.28
C GLU A 110 2.54 -12.99 4.29
N ALA A 111 2.53 -12.35 3.11
CA ALA A 111 2.26 -10.92 3.00
C ALA A 111 0.82 -10.59 3.43
N LEU A 112 -0.14 -11.36 2.98
CA LEU A 112 -1.55 -11.20 3.38
C LEU A 112 -1.76 -11.45 4.88
N GLU A 113 -1.10 -12.47 5.44
CA GLU A 113 -1.11 -12.73 6.90
C GLU A 113 -0.51 -11.56 7.70
N ASN A 114 0.51 -10.86 7.16
CA ASN A 114 1.07 -9.64 7.74
C ASN A 114 0.02 -8.51 7.76
N ILE A 115 -0.71 -8.30 6.65
CA ILE A 115 -1.80 -7.31 6.56
C ILE A 115 -2.90 -7.61 7.58
N GLU A 116 -3.34 -8.85 7.68
CA GLU A 116 -4.36 -9.27 8.64
C GLU A 116 -3.89 -9.10 10.09
N SER A 117 -2.64 -9.46 10.36
CA SER A 117 -2.03 -9.26 11.67
C SER A 117 -1.95 -7.79 12.04
N PHE A 118 -1.46 -6.95 11.12
CA PHE A 118 -1.43 -5.50 11.32
C PHE A 118 -2.81 -4.96 11.66
N THR A 119 -3.84 -5.33 10.89
CA THR A 119 -5.22 -4.86 11.08
C THR A 119 -5.76 -5.22 12.48
N ARG A 120 -5.51 -6.45 12.95
CA ARG A 120 -5.96 -6.90 14.29
C ARG A 120 -5.34 -6.11 15.45
N HIS A 121 -4.17 -5.51 15.24
CA HIS A 121 -3.48 -4.72 16.28
C HIS A 121 -3.79 -3.21 16.21
N GLN A 122 -4.59 -2.78 15.23
CA GLN A 122 -5.04 -1.39 15.19
C GLN A 122 -6.25 -1.18 16.10
N ALA A 123 -6.26 -0.07 16.85
CA ALA A 123 -7.42 0.32 17.67
C ALA A 123 -8.66 0.63 16.80
N VAL A 124 -8.39 1.16 15.60
CA VAL A 124 -9.39 1.48 14.58
C VAL A 124 -8.84 1.05 13.23
N ALA A 125 -9.57 0.25 12.50
CA ALA A 125 -9.19 -0.19 11.15
C ALA A 125 -10.45 -0.38 10.29
N PRO A 126 -10.36 -0.14 8.97
CA PRO A 126 -11.44 -0.45 8.05
C PRO A 126 -11.67 -1.96 7.96
N PRO A 127 -12.85 -2.40 7.51
CA PRO A 127 -13.04 -3.80 7.12
C PRO A 127 -12.06 -4.17 6.00
N ILE A 128 -11.40 -5.32 6.12
CA ILE A 128 -10.49 -5.81 5.10
C ILE A 128 -10.93 -7.17 4.56
N ARG A 129 -10.51 -7.46 3.31
CA ARG A 129 -10.52 -8.81 2.72
C ARG A 129 -9.21 -9.02 1.98
N THR A 130 -8.62 -10.18 2.18
CA THR A 130 -7.39 -10.61 1.52
C THR A 130 -7.68 -11.71 0.51
N PHE A 131 -6.95 -11.71 -0.61
CA PHE A 131 -7.11 -12.67 -1.69
C PHE A 131 -5.74 -13.21 -2.10
N ASN A 132 -5.47 -14.47 -1.78
CA ASN A 132 -4.24 -15.15 -2.20
C ASN A 132 -4.44 -15.74 -3.60
N CYS A 133 -4.36 -14.91 -4.61
CA CYS A 133 -4.52 -15.28 -6.01
C CYS A 133 -3.89 -14.23 -6.93
N ASP A 134 -3.83 -14.57 -8.22
CA ASP A 134 -3.48 -13.59 -9.26
C ASP A 134 -4.43 -12.40 -9.20
N SER A 135 -3.85 -11.20 -9.05
CA SER A 135 -4.63 -9.99 -8.81
C SER A 135 -5.32 -9.47 -10.08
N ILE A 136 -4.79 -9.74 -11.27
CA ILE A 136 -5.43 -9.37 -12.54
C ILE A 136 -6.77 -10.10 -12.64
N ASP A 137 -6.74 -11.43 -12.55
CA ASP A 137 -7.94 -12.25 -12.60
C ASP A 137 -8.91 -11.97 -11.46
N GLY A 138 -8.36 -11.75 -10.25
CA GLY A 138 -9.15 -11.44 -9.07
C GLY A 138 -9.90 -10.13 -9.22
N VAL A 139 -9.23 -9.08 -9.68
CA VAL A 139 -9.84 -7.76 -9.88
C VAL A 139 -10.84 -7.80 -11.03
N LEU A 140 -10.50 -8.39 -12.18
CA LEU A 140 -11.44 -8.51 -13.32
C LEU A 140 -12.75 -9.18 -12.92
N LYS A 141 -12.72 -10.19 -12.06
CA LYS A 141 -13.93 -10.83 -11.52
C LYS A 141 -14.75 -9.93 -10.59
N LEU A 142 -14.08 -9.03 -9.85
CA LEU A 142 -14.75 -8.15 -8.90
C LEU A 142 -15.27 -6.86 -9.53
N LEU A 143 -14.65 -6.36 -10.59
CA LEU A 143 -14.98 -5.08 -11.23
C LEU A 143 -16.49 -4.86 -11.45
N PRO A 144 -17.26 -5.84 -11.97
CA PRO A 144 -18.70 -5.63 -12.22
C PRO A 144 -19.53 -5.38 -10.95
N SER A 145 -19.01 -5.76 -9.78
CA SER A 145 -19.71 -5.64 -8.50
C SER A 145 -19.20 -4.46 -7.64
N LEU A 146 -18.09 -3.82 -8.05
CA LEU A 146 -17.52 -2.71 -7.31
C LEU A 146 -18.33 -1.42 -7.54
N PRO A 147 -18.49 -0.59 -6.50
CA PRO A 147 -19.13 0.72 -6.67
C PRO A 147 -18.24 1.64 -7.52
N LYS A 148 -18.87 2.62 -8.19
CA LYS A 148 -18.15 3.59 -9.03
C LYS A 148 -17.09 4.40 -8.26
N SER A 149 -17.28 4.58 -6.97
CA SER A 149 -16.34 5.25 -6.08
C SER A 149 -15.37 4.22 -5.48
N THR A 150 -14.76 3.41 -6.34
CA THR A 150 -13.66 2.51 -6.00
C THR A 150 -12.35 3.10 -6.49
N LEU A 151 -11.33 3.12 -5.64
CA LEU A 151 -9.96 3.42 -6.03
C LEU A 151 -9.19 2.12 -6.17
N LEU A 152 -8.61 1.91 -7.34
CA LEU A 152 -7.77 0.77 -7.63
C LEU A 152 -6.31 1.22 -7.69
N HIS A 153 -5.50 0.70 -6.77
CA HIS A 153 -4.05 0.89 -6.73
C HIS A 153 -3.37 -0.28 -7.41
N ILE A 154 -2.68 0.00 -8.51
CA ILE A 154 -1.95 -0.99 -9.31
C ILE A 154 -0.47 -0.65 -9.25
N ASP A 155 0.33 -1.51 -8.61
CA ASP A 155 1.78 -1.33 -8.48
C ASP A 155 2.54 -2.64 -8.77
N PRO A 156 2.46 -3.16 -9.99
CA PRO A 156 3.20 -4.35 -10.39
C PRO A 156 4.65 -4.02 -10.73
N TYR A 157 5.50 -5.03 -10.72
CA TYR A 157 6.86 -4.92 -11.26
C TYR A 157 6.86 -4.68 -12.78
N GLU A 158 5.95 -5.34 -13.53
CA GLU A 158 5.79 -5.24 -14.98
C GLU A 158 4.28 -5.12 -15.31
N ILE A 159 3.85 -3.93 -15.74
CA ILE A 159 2.43 -3.64 -15.98
C ILE A 159 1.86 -4.33 -17.23
N ASP A 160 2.70 -4.59 -18.20
CA ASP A 160 2.38 -5.18 -19.51
C ASP A 160 2.63 -6.70 -19.58
N LYS A 161 3.12 -7.29 -18.48
CA LYS A 161 3.36 -8.73 -18.43
C LYS A 161 2.05 -9.50 -18.30
N PRO A 162 1.75 -10.41 -19.27
CA PRO A 162 0.55 -11.20 -19.21
C PRO A 162 0.65 -12.27 -18.09
N ASN A 163 -0.47 -12.54 -17.47
CA ASN A 163 -0.64 -13.66 -16.56
C ASN A 163 -0.90 -14.98 -17.31
N SER A 164 -1.20 -16.06 -16.60
CA SER A 164 -1.47 -17.38 -17.19
C SER A 164 -2.73 -17.42 -18.10
N ASN A 165 -3.60 -16.43 -18.01
CA ASN A 165 -4.79 -16.27 -18.82
C ASN A 165 -4.65 -15.23 -19.92
N GLU A 166 -3.40 -14.83 -20.22
CA GLU A 166 -3.03 -13.82 -21.22
C GLU A 166 -3.57 -12.40 -20.94
N ASN A 167 -4.07 -12.14 -19.72
CA ASN A 167 -4.49 -10.81 -19.26
C ASN A 167 -3.32 -10.04 -18.65
N THR A 168 -3.33 -8.73 -18.80
CA THR A 168 -2.36 -7.78 -18.21
C THR A 168 -3.07 -6.82 -17.25
N TYR A 169 -2.31 -6.01 -16.51
CA TYR A 169 -2.91 -4.92 -15.73
C TYR A 169 -3.55 -3.83 -16.61
N LEU A 170 -3.14 -3.73 -17.88
CA LEU A 170 -3.77 -2.81 -18.83
C LEU A 170 -5.23 -3.21 -19.14
N ASP A 171 -5.53 -4.52 -19.14
CA ASP A 171 -6.91 -5.02 -19.34
C ASP A 171 -7.83 -4.66 -18.16
N VAL A 172 -7.27 -4.39 -16.99
CA VAL A 172 -8.03 -3.94 -15.82
C VAL A 172 -8.42 -2.46 -15.92
N LEU A 173 -7.70 -1.67 -16.73
CA LEU A 173 -7.88 -0.22 -16.88
C LEU A 173 -8.88 0.16 -18.00
N ILE A 174 -9.28 -0.80 -18.84
CA ILE A 174 -10.20 -0.61 -19.97
C ILE A 174 -11.61 -1.01 -19.59
#